data_f002a2a004f6ec369118077be7ff7df3
#
_entry.id   f002a2a004f6ec369118077be7ff7df3
#
_cell.length_a   1.000
_cell.length_b   1.000
_cell.length_c   1.000
_cell.angle_alpha   90.00
_cell.angle_beta   90.00
_cell.angle_gamma   90.00
#
_symmetry.space_group_name_H-M   'P 1'
#
loop_
_entity.id
_entity.type
_entity.pdbx_description
1 polymer ?
#
loop_
_entity_poly.entity_id
_entity_poly.type
_entity_poly.pdbx_seq_one_letter_code
_entity_poly.pdbx_strand_id
1 'polypeptide(L)'
;MDQNIRWFYEKKAENITKLLLSKEYDTILMSDLEKVREFLISKIPHSESLVLDQTPFLNSLNLLLPLTEKGCRLYDHKKERKAILSDNFIVECDFVTENGELVFLDDFASCATTFGPNKIFVLVGVNKIIKNLSEVDKKSKNILALRNYFNETNDNFSIVHHGRKFPNKYTVIVIPENIGF
;
A
#
# COMPACT_ATOMS: atom_id res chain seq x y z
N MET A 1 -0.92 23.08 -7.30
CA MET A 1 -0.28 22.97 -5.97
C MET A 1 0.85 24.00 -5.88
N ASP A 2 0.98 24.72 -4.76
CA ASP A 2 2.05 25.70 -4.53
C ASP A 2 3.42 25.02 -4.65
N GLN A 3 4.41 25.74 -5.23
CA GLN A 3 5.74 25.21 -5.52
C GLN A 3 6.50 24.80 -4.23
N ASN A 4 6.31 25.55 -3.13
CA ASN A 4 6.93 25.25 -1.85
C ASN A 4 6.34 23.98 -1.22
N ILE A 5 5.02 23.79 -1.34
CA ILE A 5 4.34 22.58 -0.86
C ILE A 5 4.79 21.36 -1.66
N ARG A 6 4.91 21.52 -2.98
CA ARG A 6 5.42 20.45 -3.84
C ARG A 6 6.83 20.05 -3.45
N TRP A 7 7.74 21.02 -3.31
CA TRP A 7 9.10 20.77 -2.87
C TRP A 7 9.15 20.06 -1.51
N PHE A 8 8.32 20.49 -0.55
CA PHE A 8 8.24 19.87 0.77
C PHE A 8 7.80 18.40 0.68
N TYR A 9 6.80 18.09 -0.15
CA TYR A 9 6.33 16.73 -0.36
C TYR A 9 7.39 15.85 -1.04
N GLU A 10 8.07 16.38 -2.04
CA GLU A 10 9.19 15.70 -2.70
C GLU A 10 10.30 15.35 -1.71
N LYS A 11 10.70 16.29 -0.85
CA LYS A 11 11.73 16.06 0.19
C LYS A 11 11.27 15.04 1.23
N LYS A 12 10.03 15.10 1.66
CA LYS A 12 9.46 14.15 2.61
C LYS A 12 9.44 12.73 2.01
N ALA A 13 9.04 12.61 0.74
CA ALA A 13 9.03 11.34 0.02
C ALA A 13 10.44 10.78 -0.21
N GLU A 14 11.43 11.61 -0.58
CA GLU A 14 12.83 11.21 -0.71
C GLU A 14 13.39 10.65 0.61
N ASN A 15 13.11 11.31 1.73
CA ASN A 15 13.61 10.90 3.04
C ASN A 15 13.02 9.55 3.47
N ILE A 16 11.71 9.36 3.32
CA ILE A 16 11.07 8.09 3.67
C ILE A 16 11.52 6.96 2.73
N THR A 17 11.74 7.24 1.45
CA THR A 17 12.27 6.27 0.48
C THR A 17 13.65 5.76 0.92
N LYS A 18 14.57 6.64 1.29
CA LYS A 18 15.90 6.27 1.80
C LYS A 18 15.81 5.42 3.07
N LEU A 19 14.91 5.79 3.97
CA LEU A 19 14.69 5.06 5.20
C LEU A 19 14.14 3.65 4.93
N LEU A 20 13.13 3.51 4.07
CA LEU A 20 12.55 2.22 3.72
C LEU A 20 13.57 1.29 3.04
N LEU A 21 14.41 1.83 2.16
CA LEU A 21 15.56 1.10 1.60
C LEU A 21 16.51 0.59 2.70
N SER A 22 16.80 1.40 3.72
CA SER A 22 17.64 0.99 4.85
C SER A 22 16.99 -0.09 5.73
N LYS A 23 15.66 -0.24 5.66
CA LYS A 23 14.88 -1.30 6.30
C LYS A 23 14.69 -2.54 5.42
N GLU A 24 15.43 -2.59 4.31
CA GLU A 24 15.46 -3.73 3.38
C GLU A 24 14.09 -4.00 2.68
N TYR A 25 13.29 -2.95 2.49
CA TYR A 25 12.19 -2.99 1.52
C TYR A 25 12.72 -2.66 0.13
N ASP A 26 12.19 -3.31 -0.90
CA ASP A 26 12.37 -2.84 -2.28
C ASP A 26 11.53 -1.58 -2.45
N THR A 27 12.17 -0.40 -2.56
CA THR A 27 11.47 0.88 -2.49
C THR A 27 11.77 1.76 -3.70
N ILE A 28 10.72 2.34 -4.28
CA ILE A 28 10.78 3.18 -5.46
C ILE A 28 10.01 4.48 -5.19
N LEU A 29 10.62 5.63 -5.53
CA LEU A 29 9.95 6.92 -5.53
C LEU A 29 9.37 7.20 -6.93
N MET A 30 8.07 7.44 -7.02
CA MET A 30 7.38 7.76 -8.27
C MET A 30 6.45 8.95 -8.08
N SER A 31 6.63 10.01 -8.87
CA SER A 31 5.81 11.23 -8.82
C SER A 31 4.70 11.28 -9.86
N ASP A 32 4.68 10.34 -10.80
CA ASP A 32 3.73 10.28 -11.91
C ASP A 32 2.82 9.06 -11.73
N LEU A 33 1.53 9.29 -11.52
CA LEU A 33 0.55 8.23 -11.28
C LEU A 33 0.36 7.31 -12.49
N GLU A 34 0.52 7.82 -13.71
CA GLU A 34 0.47 6.96 -14.89
C GLU A 34 1.65 5.99 -14.93
N LYS A 35 2.84 6.46 -14.56
CA LYS A 35 4.01 5.58 -14.41
C LYS A 35 3.85 4.57 -13.28
N VAL A 36 3.19 4.95 -12.17
CA VAL A 36 2.83 3.99 -11.10
C VAL A 36 1.93 2.90 -11.67
N ARG A 37 0.90 3.29 -12.42
CA ARG A 37 -0.02 2.37 -13.08
C ARG A 37 0.70 1.41 -14.04
N GLU A 38 1.50 1.96 -14.97
CA GLU A 38 2.29 1.17 -15.93
C GLU A 38 3.25 0.21 -15.21
N PHE A 39 3.94 0.69 -14.17
CA PHE A 39 4.83 -0.12 -13.37
C PHE A 39 4.10 -1.31 -12.74
N LEU A 40 2.97 -1.08 -12.07
CA LEU A 40 2.17 -2.15 -11.45
C LEU A 40 1.72 -3.18 -12.49
N ILE A 41 1.20 -2.73 -13.63
CA ILE A 41 0.78 -3.63 -14.72
C ILE A 41 1.97 -4.43 -15.25
N SER A 42 3.15 -3.81 -15.42
CA SER A 42 4.34 -4.47 -15.95
C SER A 42 4.90 -5.53 -15.03
N LYS A 43 4.84 -5.30 -13.70
CA LYS A 43 5.45 -6.15 -12.67
C LYS A 43 4.66 -7.40 -12.32
N ILE A 44 3.37 -7.42 -12.62
CA ILE A 44 2.54 -8.60 -12.38
C ILE A 44 2.63 -9.51 -13.60
N PRO A 45 3.15 -10.74 -13.46
CA PRO A 45 3.29 -11.68 -14.57
C PRO A 45 1.93 -12.10 -15.14
N HIS A 46 1.94 -12.49 -16.42
CA HIS A 46 0.78 -13.10 -17.08
C HIS A 46 0.32 -14.36 -16.34
N SER A 47 -0.98 -14.54 -16.22
CA SER A 47 -1.62 -15.71 -15.59
C SER A 47 -1.44 -15.85 -14.07
N GLU A 48 -0.72 -14.95 -13.40
CA GLU A 48 -0.65 -14.94 -11.94
C GLU A 48 -1.96 -14.44 -11.32
N SER A 49 -2.19 -14.87 -10.09
CA SER A 49 -3.33 -14.42 -9.30
C SER A 49 -3.00 -13.12 -8.54
N LEU A 50 -4.02 -12.29 -8.38
CA LEU A 50 -3.88 -10.97 -7.77
C LEU A 50 -5.08 -10.65 -6.90
N VAL A 51 -4.83 -10.03 -5.76
CA VAL A 51 -5.81 -9.24 -5.02
C VAL A 51 -5.49 -7.76 -5.18
N LEU A 52 -6.50 -6.98 -5.46
CA LEU A 52 -6.43 -5.52 -5.47
C LEU A 52 -7.28 -5.00 -4.32
N ASP A 53 -6.66 -4.23 -3.42
CA ASP A 53 -7.39 -3.55 -2.36
C ASP A 53 -8.39 -2.54 -2.95
N GLN A 54 -9.56 -2.42 -2.32
CA GLN A 54 -10.68 -1.64 -2.86
C GLN A 54 -10.75 -0.24 -2.26
N THR A 55 -9.64 0.51 -2.30
CA THR A 55 -9.62 1.90 -1.89
C THR A 55 -10.02 2.83 -3.05
N PRO A 56 -10.58 4.02 -2.76
CA PRO A 56 -10.89 5.02 -3.80
C PRO A 56 -9.66 5.39 -4.66
N PHE A 57 -8.49 5.48 -4.04
CA PHE A 57 -7.26 5.79 -4.75
C PHE A 57 -6.86 4.65 -5.71
N LEU A 58 -6.81 3.40 -5.25
CA LEU A 58 -6.48 2.26 -6.11
C LEU A 58 -7.50 2.08 -7.25
N ASN A 59 -8.77 2.33 -6.98
CA ASN A 59 -9.80 2.32 -8.02
C ASN A 59 -9.55 3.39 -9.09
N SER A 60 -9.04 4.56 -8.71
CA SER A 60 -8.71 5.65 -9.66
C SER A 60 -7.58 5.30 -10.63
N LEU A 61 -6.69 4.36 -10.27
CA LEU A 61 -5.62 3.88 -11.14
C LEU A 61 -6.11 2.98 -12.28
N ASN A 62 -7.38 2.58 -12.27
CA ASN A 62 -8.01 1.75 -13.32
C ASN A 62 -7.18 0.51 -13.71
N LEU A 63 -6.70 -0.25 -12.72
CA LEU A 63 -5.86 -1.43 -12.89
C LEU A 63 -6.62 -2.68 -13.33
N LEU A 64 -7.92 -2.77 -13.02
CA LEU A 64 -8.72 -3.99 -13.21
C LEU A 64 -8.74 -4.45 -14.67
N LEU A 65 -9.09 -3.56 -15.59
CA LEU A 65 -9.24 -3.93 -17.00
C LEU A 65 -7.90 -4.39 -17.62
N PRO A 66 -6.80 -3.61 -17.57
CA PRO A 66 -5.55 -4.02 -18.19
C PRO A 66 -4.95 -5.29 -17.58
N LEU A 67 -5.14 -5.53 -16.26
CA LEU A 67 -4.67 -6.77 -15.63
C LEU A 67 -5.51 -7.98 -16.04
N THR A 68 -6.83 -7.79 -16.20
CA THR A 68 -7.71 -8.84 -16.73
C THR A 68 -7.36 -9.17 -18.19
N GLU A 69 -7.16 -8.17 -19.04
CA GLU A 69 -6.74 -8.34 -20.44
C GLU A 69 -5.36 -9.01 -20.55
N LYS A 70 -4.46 -8.75 -19.60
CA LYS A 70 -3.17 -9.43 -19.45
C LYS A 70 -3.32 -10.90 -19.02
N GLY A 71 -4.54 -11.36 -18.67
CA GLY A 71 -4.82 -12.75 -18.26
C GLY A 71 -4.53 -13.03 -16.78
N CYS A 72 -4.42 -12.00 -15.94
CA CYS A 72 -4.30 -12.17 -14.49
C CYS A 72 -5.63 -12.65 -13.88
N ARG A 73 -5.55 -13.50 -12.86
CA ARG A 73 -6.72 -13.98 -12.12
C ARG A 73 -6.97 -13.09 -10.91
N LEU A 74 -7.99 -12.24 -11.00
CA LEU A 74 -8.36 -11.32 -9.92
C LEU A 74 -9.27 -12.03 -8.91
N TYR A 75 -8.91 -11.95 -7.62
CA TYR A 75 -9.71 -12.45 -6.52
C TYR A 75 -10.34 -11.31 -5.73
N ASP A 76 -11.62 -11.45 -5.41
CA ASP A 76 -12.34 -10.58 -4.48
C ASP A 76 -12.16 -11.11 -3.05
N HIS A 77 -11.35 -10.43 -2.24
CA HIS A 77 -11.06 -10.85 -0.86
C HIS A 77 -12.31 -10.87 0.05
N LYS A 78 -13.35 -10.11 -0.28
CA LYS A 78 -14.61 -10.09 0.48
C LYS A 78 -15.47 -11.34 0.21
N LYS A 79 -15.23 -12.03 -0.89
CA LYS A 79 -16.02 -13.20 -1.32
C LYS A 79 -15.23 -14.50 -1.34
N GLU A 80 -13.93 -14.44 -1.52
CA GLU A 80 -13.11 -15.60 -1.82
C GLU A 80 -12.01 -15.81 -0.79
N ARG A 81 -12.15 -16.80 0.11
CA ARG A 81 -11.14 -17.14 1.11
C ARG A 81 -9.75 -17.41 0.52
N LYS A 82 -9.68 -17.98 -0.69
CA LYS A 82 -8.41 -18.26 -1.37
C LYS A 82 -7.66 -17.00 -1.83
N ALA A 83 -8.28 -15.82 -1.75
CA ALA A 83 -7.63 -14.56 -2.03
C ALA A 83 -6.32 -14.36 -1.20
N ILE A 84 -6.28 -14.88 0.04
CA ILE A 84 -5.08 -14.85 0.88
C ILE A 84 -3.90 -15.65 0.29
N LEU A 85 -4.16 -16.59 -0.60
CA LEU A 85 -3.16 -17.43 -1.27
C LEU A 85 -2.82 -16.93 -2.67
N SER A 86 -3.21 -15.71 -3.02
CA SER A 86 -2.86 -15.11 -4.31
C SER A 86 -1.35 -14.92 -4.45
N ASP A 87 -0.86 -14.86 -5.69
CA ASP A 87 0.57 -14.64 -5.96
C ASP A 87 0.97 -13.20 -5.63
N ASN A 88 0.08 -12.24 -5.92
CA ASN A 88 0.32 -10.81 -5.75
C ASN A 88 -0.79 -10.13 -4.94
N PHE A 89 -0.43 -9.04 -4.26
CA PHE A 89 -1.35 -8.14 -3.60
C PHE A 89 -0.93 -6.69 -3.86
N ILE A 90 -1.86 -5.85 -4.30
CA ILE A 90 -1.68 -4.40 -4.39
C ILE A 90 -2.51 -3.75 -3.29
N VAL A 91 -1.86 -3.01 -2.40
CA VAL A 91 -2.46 -2.43 -1.21
C VAL A 91 -2.00 -1.01 -0.98
N GLU A 92 -2.88 -0.19 -0.45
CA GLU A 92 -2.55 1.13 0.09
C GLU A 92 -2.15 1.01 1.56
N CYS A 93 -0.99 1.54 1.93
CA CYS A 93 -0.56 1.58 3.32
C CYS A 93 -1.36 2.64 4.08
N ASP A 94 -1.85 2.31 5.27
CA ASP A 94 -2.56 3.29 6.11
C ASP A 94 -1.61 4.29 6.75
N PHE A 95 -0.48 3.81 7.29
CA PHE A 95 0.58 4.67 7.82
C PHE A 95 1.95 4.08 7.54
N VAL A 96 2.93 4.97 7.39
CA VAL A 96 4.35 4.64 7.46
C VAL A 96 5.00 5.54 8.51
N THR A 97 5.76 4.95 9.44
CA THR A 97 6.43 5.73 10.47
C THR A 97 7.77 6.29 9.97
N GLU A 98 8.26 7.36 10.62
CA GLU A 98 9.64 7.86 10.43
C GLU A 98 10.71 6.88 10.95
N ASN A 99 10.33 5.70 11.45
CA ASN A 99 11.18 4.57 11.75
C ASN A 99 11.17 3.50 10.64
N GLY A 100 10.34 3.67 9.61
CA GLY A 100 10.23 2.75 8.46
C GLY A 100 9.32 1.54 8.71
N GLU A 101 8.35 1.66 9.61
CA GLU A 101 7.35 0.63 9.87
C GLU A 101 6.12 0.89 9.00
N LEU A 102 5.61 -0.15 8.33
CA LEU A 102 4.37 -0.09 7.56
C LEU A 102 3.21 -0.56 8.44
N VAL A 103 2.10 0.18 8.45
CA VAL A 103 0.91 -0.12 9.27
C VAL A 103 -0.31 -0.30 8.37
N PHE A 104 -1.06 -1.37 8.60
CA PHE A 104 -2.28 -1.71 7.88
C PHE A 104 -3.42 -1.92 8.87
N LEU A 105 -4.52 -1.20 8.68
CA LEU A 105 -5.69 -1.17 9.60
C LEU A 105 -6.81 -2.13 9.18
N ASP A 106 -6.78 -2.63 7.96
CA ASP A 106 -7.78 -3.57 7.44
C ASP A 106 -7.44 -5.01 7.80
N ASP A 107 -8.44 -5.84 8.17
CA ASP A 107 -8.23 -7.25 8.57
C ASP A 107 -7.58 -8.07 7.47
N PHE A 108 -8.08 -7.95 6.24
CA PHE A 108 -7.51 -8.69 5.14
C PHE A 108 -6.09 -8.21 4.82
N ALA A 109 -5.89 -6.89 4.72
CA ALA A 109 -4.56 -6.31 4.49
C ALA A 109 -3.59 -6.71 5.61
N SER A 110 -4.02 -6.68 6.86
CA SER A 110 -3.22 -7.10 8.02
C SER A 110 -2.76 -8.56 7.93
N CYS A 111 -3.66 -9.47 7.57
CA CYS A 111 -3.32 -10.88 7.38
C CYS A 111 -2.50 -11.10 6.10
N ALA A 112 -2.92 -10.51 4.98
CA ALA A 112 -2.30 -10.71 3.69
C ALA A 112 -0.87 -10.18 3.64
N THR A 113 -0.59 -9.02 4.23
CA THR A 113 0.76 -8.45 4.25
C THR A 113 1.74 -9.27 5.08
N THR A 114 1.25 -10.00 6.08
CA THR A 114 2.09 -10.84 6.95
C THR A 114 2.25 -12.27 6.40
N PHE A 115 1.13 -12.96 6.16
CA PHE A 115 1.09 -14.40 5.89
C PHE A 115 0.63 -14.75 4.47
N GLY A 116 0.14 -13.78 3.72
CA GLY A 116 -0.49 -13.98 2.42
C GLY A 116 0.49 -14.00 1.25
N PRO A 117 0.20 -13.24 0.19
CA PRO A 117 0.84 -13.30 -1.11
C PRO A 117 2.37 -13.29 -1.09
N ASN A 118 2.95 -13.91 -2.11
CA ASN A 118 4.40 -13.95 -2.27
C ASN A 118 4.97 -12.56 -2.58
N LYS A 119 4.19 -11.71 -3.26
CA LYS A 119 4.58 -10.38 -3.67
C LYS A 119 3.52 -9.35 -3.30
N ILE A 120 3.94 -8.26 -2.65
CA ILE A 120 3.06 -7.21 -2.18
C ILE A 120 3.59 -5.86 -2.67
N PHE A 121 2.74 -5.16 -3.43
CA PHE A 121 2.99 -3.80 -3.88
C PHE A 121 2.27 -2.85 -2.93
N VAL A 122 3.03 -2.09 -2.17
CA VAL A 122 2.52 -1.18 -1.14
C VAL A 122 2.62 0.25 -1.64
N LEU A 123 1.49 0.96 -1.74
CA LEU A 123 1.47 2.37 -2.14
C LEU A 123 1.43 3.26 -0.90
N VAL A 124 2.31 4.26 -0.87
CA VAL A 124 2.49 5.17 0.26
C VAL A 124 2.49 6.61 -0.23
N GLY A 125 1.51 7.40 0.17
CA GLY A 125 1.52 8.85 -0.03
C GLY A 125 2.17 9.61 1.12
N VAL A 126 2.57 10.85 0.91
CA VAL A 126 3.21 11.67 1.94
C VAL A 126 2.30 12.00 3.11
N ASN A 127 0.97 11.98 2.93
CA ASN A 127 -0.02 12.13 4.00
C ASN A 127 -0.05 10.94 4.97
N LYS A 128 0.46 9.78 4.57
CA LYS A 128 0.52 8.56 5.40
C LYS A 128 1.71 8.53 6.34
N ILE A 129 2.67 9.46 6.19
CA ILE A 129 3.89 9.49 7.00
C ILE A 129 3.58 10.08 8.38
N ILE A 130 3.81 9.28 9.42
CA ILE A 130 3.64 9.64 10.83
C ILE A 130 4.97 9.50 11.58
N LYS A 131 5.10 10.15 12.72
CA LYS A 131 6.35 10.18 13.48
C LYS A 131 6.73 8.80 14.03
N ASN A 132 5.80 8.12 14.67
CA ASN A 132 6.01 6.82 15.30
C ASN A 132 4.70 6.09 15.55
N LEU A 133 4.78 4.84 16.01
CA LEU A 133 3.61 3.98 16.27
C LEU A 133 2.65 4.54 17.34
N SER A 134 3.10 5.40 18.26
CA SER A 134 2.20 5.96 19.28
C SER A 134 1.15 6.92 18.70
N GLU A 135 1.34 7.38 17.46
CA GLU A 135 0.35 8.19 16.75
C GLU A 135 -0.74 7.34 16.07
N VAL A 136 -0.49 6.03 15.90
CA VAL A 136 -1.42 5.13 15.20
C VAL A 136 -2.77 5.13 15.88
N ASP A 137 -2.83 4.90 17.20
CA ASP A 137 -4.09 4.82 17.96
C ASP A 137 -4.93 6.10 17.84
N LYS A 138 -4.29 7.25 17.81
CA LYS A 138 -5.00 8.53 17.69
C LYS A 138 -5.50 8.77 16.26
N LYS A 139 -4.68 8.46 15.27
CA LYS A 139 -5.00 8.70 13.85
C LYS A 139 -5.91 7.63 13.28
N SER A 140 -5.75 6.37 13.71
CA SER A 140 -6.62 5.26 13.29
C SER A 140 -8.08 5.50 13.65
N LYS A 141 -8.37 6.05 14.84
CA LYS A 141 -9.74 6.38 15.26
C LYS A 141 -10.49 7.25 14.24
N ASN A 142 -9.80 8.22 13.63
CA ASN A 142 -10.40 9.07 12.61
C ASN A 142 -10.65 8.30 11.30
N ILE A 143 -9.70 7.46 10.88
CA ILE A 143 -9.84 6.63 9.68
C ILE A 143 -10.92 5.57 9.90
N LEU A 144 -10.90 4.89 11.06
CA LEU A 144 -11.92 3.89 11.42
C LEU A 144 -13.31 4.50 11.55
N ALA A 145 -13.43 5.72 12.10
CA ALA A 145 -14.71 6.42 12.14
C ALA A 145 -15.26 6.69 10.73
N LEU A 146 -14.40 7.04 9.76
CA LEU A 146 -14.79 7.18 8.36
C LEU A 146 -15.17 5.83 7.73
N ARG A 147 -14.38 4.78 7.98
CA ARG A 147 -14.66 3.42 7.50
C ARG A 147 -15.94 2.85 8.13
N ASN A 148 -16.17 3.07 9.43
CA ASN A 148 -17.38 2.65 10.13
C ASN A 148 -18.63 3.32 9.56
N TYR A 149 -18.54 4.58 9.13
CA TYR A 149 -19.62 5.25 8.41
C TYR A 149 -20.00 4.49 7.13
N PHE A 150 -19.05 3.77 6.52
CA PHE A 150 -19.24 2.90 5.37
C PHE A 150 -19.41 1.41 5.73
N ASN A 151 -19.74 1.07 6.99
CA ASN A 151 -19.91 -0.30 7.51
C ASN A 151 -18.64 -1.17 7.49
N GLU A 152 -17.46 -0.57 7.58
CA GLU A 152 -16.19 -1.27 7.72
C GLU A 152 -15.72 -1.18 9.18
N THR A 153 -16.09 -2.17 10.01
CA THR A 153 -15.67 -2.23 11.42
C THR A 153 -14.40 -3.04 11.57
N ASN A 154 -13.34 -2.42 12.10
CA ASN A 154 -12.16 -3.17 12.52
C ASN A 154 -11.26 -2.43 13.49
N ASP A 155 -10.92 -3.07 14.63
CA ASP A 155 -10.00 -2.54 15.63
C ASP A 155 -8.59 -3.19 15.53
N ASN A 156 -8.39 -4.09 14.56
CA ASN A 156 -7.12 -4.80 14.41
C ASN A 156 -6.22 -4.07 13.40
N PHE A 157 -4.93 -4.04 13.71
CA PHE A 157 -3.92 -3.58 12.77
C PHE A 157 -2.67 -4.46 12.81
N SER A 158 -1.95 -4.49 11.71
CA SER A 158 -0.66 -5.15 11.64
C SER A 158 0.47 -4.16 11.37
N ILE A 159 1.66 -4.51 11.85
CA ILE A 159 2.88 -3.72 11.66
C ILE A 159 3.92 -4.59 10.98
N VAL A 160 4.46 -4.11 9.87
CA VAL A 160 5.63 -4.69 9.23
C VAL A 160 6.82 -3.80 9.55
N HIS A 161 7.73 -4.30 10.40
CA HIS A 161 8.86 -3.49 10.91
C HIS A 161 10.02 -3.33 9.91
N HIS A 162 10.19 -4.30 9.00
CA HIS A 162 11.26 -4.30 7.99
C HIS A 162 11.04 -5.40 6.93
N GLY A 163 11.66 -5.25 5.76
CA GLY A 163 11.61 -6.25 4.67
C GLY A 163 12.50 -7.47 4.86
N ARG A 164 13.47 -7.42 5.79
CA ARG A 164 14.57 -8.38 5.97
C ARG A 164 14.19 -9.86 5.98
N LYS A 165 13.10 -10.25 6.67
CA LYS A 165 12.68 -11.65 6.79
C LYS A 165 12.13 -12.23 5.50
N PHE A 166 11.68 -11.39 4.60
CA PHE A 166 11.02 -11.78 3.36
C PHE A 166 11.62 -10.99 2.20
N PRO A 167 12.84 -11.31 1.76
CA PRO A 167 13.49 -10.62 0.64
C PRO A 167 12.59 -10.61 -0.59
N ASN A 168 12.48 -9.46 -1.24
CA ASN A 168 11.67 -9.23 -2.44
C ASN A 168 10.15 -9.43 -2.28
N LYS A 169 9.64 -9.63 -1.05
CA LYS A 169 8.20 -9.72 -0.81
C LYS A 169 7.52 -8.35 -0.96
N TYR A 170 8.11 -7.30 -0.40
CA TYR A 170 7.51 -5.98 -0.37
C TYR A 170 8.18 -5.05 -1.37
N THR A 171 7.43 -4.57 -2.35
CA THR A 171 7.82 -3.44 -3.20
C THR A 171 7.01 -2.22 -2.77
N VAL A 172 7.67 -1.24 -2.16
CA VAL A 172 7.03 -0.02 -1.64
C VAL A 172 7.17 1.10 -2.67
N ILE A 173 6.05 1.63 -3.12
CA ILE A 173 6.00 2.75 -4.07
C ILE A 173 5.62 4.00 -3.29
N VAL A 174 6.59 4.90 -3.14
CA VAL A 174 6.39 6.18 -2.45
C VAL A 174 5.97 7.23 -3.46
N ILE A 175 4.88 7.93 -3.17
CA ILE A 175 4.26 8.94 -4.04
C ILE A 175 4.33 10.29 -3.31
N PRO A 176 4.96 11.35 -3.89
CA PRO A 176 5.11 12.65 -3.26
C PRO A 176 3.82 13.49 -3.33
N GLU A 177 2.68 12.84 -3.13
CA GLU A 177 1.34 13.42 -3.11
C GLU A 177 0.50 12.81 -1.99
N ASN A 178 -0.60 13.48 -1.66
CA ASN A 178 -1.60 12.90 -0.78
C ASN A 178 -2.42 11.87 -1.56
N ILE A 179 -2.46 10.63 -1.07
CA ILE A 179 -3.25 9.55 -1.66
C ILE A 179 -4.20 8.96 -0.62
N GLY A 180 -5.39 8.58 -1.05
CA GLY A 180 -6.40 8.00 -0.17
C GLY A 180 -6.79 8.94 0.98
N PHE A 181 -7.08 8.35 2.13
CA PHE A 181 -7.52 9.09 3.33
C PHE A 181 -6.35 9.47 4.24
#